data_b388be5d340a6530e5cd4033084ea8e7
#
_entry.id   b388be5d340a6530e5cd4033084ea8e7
#
_cell.length_a   1.000
_cell.length_b   1.000
_cell.length_c   1.000
_cell.angle_alpha   90.00
_cell.angle_beta   90.00
_cell.angle_gamma   90.00
#
_symmetry.space_group_name_H-M   'P 1'
#
loop_
_entity.id
_entity.type
_entity.pdbx_description
1 polymer ?
#
loop_
_entity_poly.entity_id
_entity_poly.type
_entity_poly.pdbx_seq_one_letter_code
_entity_poly.pdbx_strand_id
1 'polypeptide(L)'
;MRSFFLLVSLFLALNSYSQEFKDTTFSVRGYVCQCKYNINPEEDNKIFDRSAKPAQYPGGDEEWKKFVKKNMDKGFKGNHPVEVRFEVDKNGVLSNFLLLNKAPNQKYEEVLRLLKSSGKWFPSVQSGFCVKSYVRLSFEL
;
A
#
# COMPACT_ATOMS: atom_id res chain seq x y z
N MET A 1 21.29 -65.84 22.51
CA MET A 1 21.84 -64.59 21.97
C MET A 1 20.66 -63.79 21.42
N ARG A 2 20.28 -62.73 22.11
CA ARG A 2 19.14 -61.88 21.75
C ARG A 2 19.65 -60.64 21.06
N SER A 3 19.48 -60.55 19.77
CA SER A 3 19.76 -59.33 19.00
C SER A 3 18.70 -58.31 19.30
N PHE A 4 19.10 -57.25 19.95
CA PHE A 4 18.28 -56.09 20.21
C PHE A 4 18.30 -55.20 18.95
N PHE A 5 17.27 -55.28 18.13
CA PHE A 5 17.07 -54.32 17.08
C PHE A 5 16.53 -53.02 17.69
N LEU A 6 17.44 -52.06 17.88
CA LEU A 6 17.09 -50.67 18.14
C LEU A 6 16.49 -50.08 16.86
N LEU A 7 15.18 -50.07 16.78
CA LEU A 7 14.43 -49.23 15.84
C LEU A 7 14.62 -47.78 16.29
N VAL A 8 15.64 -47.15 15.77
CA VAL A 8 15.75 -45.70 15.79
C VAL A 8 14.66 -45.17 14.84
N SER A 9 13.47 -44.92 15.38
CA SER A 9 12.46 -44.14 14.70
C SER A 9 12.97 -42.72 14.54
N LEU A 10 13.55 -42.47 13.38
CA LEU A 10 13.87 -41.12 12.93
C LEU A 10 12.55 -40.36 12.77
N PHE A 11 12.09 -39.75 13.87
CA PHE A 11 11.06 -38.74 13.80
C PHE A 11 11.68 -37.57 13.05
N LEU A 12 11.50 -37.57 11.74
CA LEU A 12 11.59 -36.38 10.93
C LEU A 12 10.50 -35.43 11.46
N ALA A 13 10.89 -34.60 12.40
CA ALA A 13 10.14 -33.42 12.74
C ALA A 13 10.11 -32.57 11.46
N LEU A 14 9.10 -32.80 10.66
CA LEU A 14 8.65 -31.84 9.65
C LEU A 14 8.25 -30.61 10.46
N ASN A 15 9.21 -29.74 10.68
CA ASN A 15 8.91 -28.38 11.08
C ASN A 15 8.10 -27.78 9.92
N SER A 16 6.80 -28.00 9.97
CA SER A 16 5.86 -27.20 9.21
C SER A 16 6.07 -25.78 9.72
N TYR A 17 6.88 -25.03 9.01
CA TYR A 17 6.90 -23.58 9.12
C TYR A 17 5.50 -23.12 8.72
N SER A 18 4.61 -23.16 9.68
CA SER A 18 3.32 -22.49 9.59
C SER A 18 3.67 -21.01 9.54
N GLN A 19 3.63 -20.44 8.35
CA GLN A 19 3.70 -18.98 8.24
C GLN A 19 2.48 -18.44 8.98
N GLU A 20 2.75 -17.84 10.11
CA GLU A 20 1.73 -17.24 10.95
C GLU A 20 1.26 -15.96 10.26
N PHE A 21 0.17 -16.06 9.51
CA PHE A 21 -0.45 -14.91 8.86
C PHE A 21 -1.35 -14.22 9.87
N LYS A 22 -1.07 -12.96 10.13
CA LYS A 22 -1.93 -12.14 10.97
C LYS A 22 -3.01 -11.50 10.10
N ASP A 23 -4.24 -11.97 10.22
CA ASP A 23 -5.39 -11.30 9.65
C ASP A 23 -5.53 -9.93 10.32
N THR A 24 -5.49 -8.87 9.53
CA THR A 24 -5.61 -7.52 10.04
C THR A 24 -6.72 -6.78 9.32
N THR A 25 -7.59 -6.21 10.12
CA THR A 25 -8.59 -5.27 9.65
C THR A 25 -7.96 -3.88 9.64
N PHE A 26 -7.76 -3.35 8.45
CA PHE A 26 -7.26 -2.00 8.28
C PHE A 26 -8.44 -1.03 8.22
N SER A 27 -8.57 -0.17 9.22
CA SER A 27 -9.65 0.81 9.29
C SER A 27 -9.11 2.23 9.24
N VAL A 28 -9.62 3.02 8.31
CA VAL A 28 -9.30 4.44 8.18
C VAL A 28 -10.58 5.22 7.93
N ARG A 29 -10.85 6.23 8.74
CA ARG A 29 -12.01 7.13 8.59
C ARG A 29 -13.35 6.40 8.49
N GLY A 30 -13.52 5.29 9.23
CA GLY A 30 -14.74 4.49 9.22
C GLY A 30 -14.88 3.52 8.05
N TYR A 31 -13.96 3.53 7.08
CA TYR A 31 -13.88 2.54 6.02
C TYR A 31 -12.96 1.39 6.43
N VAL A 32 -13.26 0.19 5.97
CA VAL A 32 -12.57 -1.04 6.38
C VAL A 32 -12.03 -1.76 5.16
N CYS A 33 -10.78 -2.15 5.23
CA CYS A 33 -10.14 -3.08 4.30
C CYS A 33 -9.58 -4.26 5.08
N GLN A 34 -9.81 -5.48 4.59
CA GLN A 34 -9.27 -6.69 5.18
C GLN A 34 -8.14 -7.22 4.30
N CYS A 35 -6.99 -7.44 4.89
CA CYS A 35 -5.87 -8.11 4.26
C CYS A 35 -4.98 -8.79 5.30
N LYS A 36 -4.14 -9.71 4.85
CA LYS A 36 -3.15 -10.39 5.69
C LYS A 36 -1.81 -9.67 5.61
N TYR A 37 -1.04 -9.69 6.68
CA TYR A 37 0.36 -9.29 6.62
C TYR A 37 1.24 -10.52 6.39
N ASN A 38 2.16 -10.38 5.44
CA ASN A 38 3.25 -11.35 5.32
C ASN A 38 4.34 -10.97 6.31
N ILE A 39 4.74 -11.92 7.15
CA ILE A 39 5.83 -11.74 8.13
C ILE A 39 7.20 -12.05 7.53
N ASN A 40 7.28 -12.52 6.28
CA ASN A 40 8.57 -12.74 5.63
C ASN A 40 9.21 -11.40 5.25
N PRO A 41 10.34 -11.00 5.88
CA PRO A 41 10.99 -9.71 5.63
C PRO A 41 11.48 -9.52 4.19
N GLU A 42 11.80 -10.61 3.48
CA GLU A 42 12.27 -10.53 2.09
C GLU A 42 11.16 -10.16 1.12
N GLU A 43 9.95 -10.65 1.37
CA GLU A 43 8.78 -10.29 0.56
C GLU A 43 8.19 -8.93 0.96
N ASP A 44 8.45 -8.47 2.17
CA ASP A 44 7.94 -7.23 2.72
C ASP A 44 8.49 -5.97 2.02
N ASN A 45 9.67 -6.08 1.43
CA ASN A 45 10.32 -4.99 0.69
C ASN A 45 9.91 -4.91 -0.78
N LYS A 46 9.18 -5.89 -1.29
CA LYS A 46 8.72 -5.89 -2.69
C LYS A 46 7.69 -4.80 -2.93
N ILE A 47 7.92 -3.99 -3.96
CA ILE A 47 6.98 -2.96 -4.39
C ILE A 47 6.26 -3.46 -5.63
N PHE A 48 4.94 -3.42 -5.60
CA PHE A 48 4.10 -3.86 -6.71
C PHE A 48 3.69 -2.67 -7.58
N ASP A 49 3.95 -2.77 -8.86
CA ASP A 49 3.47 -1.78 -9.85
C ASP A 49 1.99 -2.03 -10.21
N ARG A 50 1.57 -3.29 -10.11
CA ARG A 50 0.17 -3.73 -10.28
C ARG A 50 -0.19 -4.74 -9.22
N SER A 51 -1.40 -4.65 -8.70
CA SER A 51 -1.95 -5.56 -7.70
C SER A 51 -3.40 -5.91 -8.02
N ALA A 52 -3.91 -6.99 -7.45
CA ALA A 52 -5.28 -7.42 -7.66
C ALA A 52 -6.31 -6.37 -7.19
N LYS A 53 -5.99 -5.69 -6.08
CA LYS A 53 -6.73 -4.50 -5.61
C LYS A 53 -5.72 -3.38 -5.42
N PRO A 54 -5.79 -2.29 -6.20
CA PRO A 54 -4.90 -1.15 -6.04
C PRO A 54 -5.11 -0.42 -4.71
N ALA A 55 -4.06 0.26 -4.25
CA ALA A 55 -4.19 1.18 -3.13
C ALA A 55 -5.15 2.32 -3.49
N GLN A 56 -5.95 2.74 -2.52
CA GLN A 56 -6.96 3.77 -2.76
C GLN A 56 -7.20 4.66 -1.54
N TYR A 57 -7.68 5.86 -1.80
CA TYR A 57 -8.13 6.75 -0.75
C TYR A 57 -9.34 6.13 0.00
N PRO A 58 -9.45 6.28 1.32
CA PRO A 58 -10.61 5.80 2.08
C PRO A 58 -11.92 6.38 1.55
N GLY A 59 -12.82 5.50 1.14
CA GLY A 59 -14.06 5.87 0.45
C GLY A 59 -13.96 5.94 -1.08
N GLY A 60 -12.76 5.63 -1.63
CA GLY A 60 -12.53 5.55 -3.08
C GLY A 60 -12.45 6.91 -3.79
N ASP A 61 -12.61 6.87 -5.11
CA ASP A 61 -12.38 8.03 -5.98
C ASP A 61 -13.31 9.21 -5.70
N GLU A 62 -14.57 8.94 -5.32
CA GLU A 62 -15.52 10.02 -5.03
C GLU A 62 -15.14 10.80 -3.76
N GLU A 63 -14.73 10.09 -2.70
CA GLU A 63 -14.27 10.76 -1.48
C GLU A 63 -12.91 11.45 -1.71
N TRP A 64 -12.06 10.88 -2.55
CA TRP A 64 -10.82 11.52 -2.98
C TRP A 64 -11.08 12.83 -3.70
N LYS A 65 -11.98 12.85 -4.68
CA LYS A 65 -12.37 14.07 -5.42
C LYS A 65 -12.94 15.14 -4.49
N LYS A 66 -13.78 14.76 -3.52
CA LYS A 66 -14.32 15.68 -2.51
C LYS A 66 -13.20 16.27 -1.65
N PHE A 67 -12.27 15.41 -1.21
CA PHE A 67 -11.12 15.85 -0.42
C PHE A 67 -10.27 16.86 -1.18
N VAL A 68 -9.91 16.57 -2.41
CA VAL A 68 -9.13 17.46 -3.28
C VAL A 68 -9.87 18.79 -3.48
N LYS A 69 -11.13 18.76 -3.88
CA LYS A 69 -11.94 19.96 -4.10
C LYS A 69 -12.04 20.85 -2.86
N LYS A 70 -12.11 20.24 -1.67
CA LYS A 70 -12.20 20.96 -0.40
C LYS A 70 -10.89 21.59 0.03
N ASN A 71 -9.76 20.91 -0.23
CA ASN A 71 -8.47 21.24 0.35
C ASN A 71 -7.48 21.87 -0.63
N MET A 72 -7.77 21.82 -1.94
CA MET A 72 -6.94 22.44 -2.96
C MET A 72 -7.06 23.96 -2.90
N ASP A 73 -5.93 24.64 -3.03
CA ASP A 73 -5.92 26.09 -3.13
C ASP A 73 -6.61 26.55 -4.43
N LYS A 74 -7.57 27.45 -4.30
CA LYS A 74 -8.37 27.97 -5.43
C LYS A 74 -7.55 28.78 -6.45
N GLY A 75 -6.36 29.22 -6.06
CA GLY A 75 -5.42 29.93 -6.94
C GLY A 75 -4.72 29.05 -7.98
N PHE A 76 -4.77 27.71 -7.81
CA PHE A 76 -4.07 26.75 -8.67
C PHE A 76 -4.89 26.24 -9.86
N LYS A 77 -5.67 27.08 -10.50
CA LYS A 77 -6.34 26.74 -11.77
C LYS A 77 -5.35 26.87 -12.94
N GLY A 78 -5.24 25.86 -13.77
CA GLY A 78 -4.37 25.92 -14.93
C GLY A 78 -4.52 24.71 -15.87
N ASN A 79 -4.03 24.88 -17.10
CA ASN A 79 -4.26 23.94 -18.21
C ASN A 79 -3.25 22.77 -18.27
N HIS A 80 -2.40 22.62 -17.27
CA HIS A 80 -1.39 21.56 -17.27
C HIS A 80 -1.61 20.62 -16.08
N PRO A 81 -1.91 19.34 -16.35
CA PRO A 81 -2.04 18.35 -15.28
C PRO A 81 -0.71 18.18 -14.55
N VAL A 82 -0.78 17.88 -13.27
CA VAL A 82 0.37 17.45 -12.48
C VAL A 82 0.27 15.95 -12.29
N GLU A 83 1.22 15.22 -12.84
CA GLU A 83 1.30 13.76 -12.72
C GLU A 83 2.31 13.38 -11.66
N VAL A 84 1.87 12.63 -10.66
CA VAL A 84 2.67 12.20 -9.53
C VAL A 84 2.57 10.71 -9.35
N ARG A 85 3.73 10.08 -9.08
CA ARG A 85 3.81 8.72 -8.55
C ARG A 85 4.25 8.78 -7.10
N PHE A 86 3.68 7.94 -6.27
CA PHE A 86 4.09 7.77 -4.88
C PHE A 86 3.91 6.31 -4.45
N GLU A 87 4.49 5.96 -3.33
CA GLU A 87 4.34 4.66 -2.72
C GLU A 87 3.28 4.71 -1.62
N VAL A 88 2.48 3.65 -1.53
CA VAL A 88 1.64 3.35 -0.38
C VAL A 88 2.14 2.05 0.22
N ASP A 89 2.59 2.11 1.47
CA ASP A 89 3.07 0.93 2.16
C ASP A 89 1.90 0.07 2.68
N LYS A 90 2.21 -1.10 3.24
CA LYS A 90 1.21 -2.02 3.80
C LYS A 90 0.41 -1.43 4.96
N ASN A 91 0.90 -0.37 5.60
CA ASN A 91 0.22 0.35 6.68
C ASN A 91 -0.54 1.58 6.17
N GLY A 92 -0.57 1.78 4.85
CA GLY A 92 -1.26 2.89 4.20
C GLY A 92 -0.50 4.22 4.27
N VAL A 93 0.76 4.21 4.63
CA VAL A 93 1.59 5.42 4.68
C VAL A 93 2.09 5.77 3.29
N LEU A 94 1.94 7.04 2.92
CA LEU A 94 2.39 7.56 1.64
C LEU A 94 3.83 8.04 1.75
N SER A 95 4.66 7.69 0.74
CA SER A 95 6.07 8.08 0.67
C SER A 95 6.59 8.13 -0.76
N ASN A 96 7.85 8.53 -0.94
CA ASN A 96 8.58 8.49 -2.21
C ASN A 96 7.83 9.14 -3.38
N PHE A 97 7.40 10.40 -3.17
CA PHE A 97 6.69 11.18 -4.16
C PHE A 97 7.62 11.58 -5.31
N LEU A 98 7.20 11.33 -6.54
CA LEU A 98 7.94 11.63 -7.75
C LEU A 98 7.04 12.34 -8.76
N LEU A 99 7.46 13.51 -9.23
CA LEU A 99 6.82 14.20 -10.35
C LEU A 99 7.14 13.46 -11.65
N LEU A 100 6.12 13.10 -12.41
CA LEU A 100 6.28 12.34 -13.67
C LEU A 100 6.31 13.22 -14.91
N ASN A 101 5.82 14.44 -14.84
CA ASN A 101 5.77 15.38 -15.96
C ASN A 101 6.39 16.74 -15.60
N LYS A 102 6.56 17.58 -16.61
CA LYS A 102 7.03 18.96 -16.40
C LYS A 102 5.87 19.83 -15.92
N ALA A 103 5.73 19.96 -14.61
CA ALA A 103 4.79 20.90 -13.99
C ALA A 103 5.55 22.04 -13.28
N PRO A 104 4.94 23.24 -13.16
CA PRO A 104 5.51 24.32 -12.35
C PRO A 104 5.71 23.86 -10.91
N ASN A 105 6.86 24.22 -10.31
CA ASN A 105 7.22 23.80 -8.95
C ASN A 105 6.12 24.10 -7.92
N GLN A 106 5.51 25.27 -8.00
CA GLN A 106 4.42 25.66 -7.10
C GLN A 106 3.22 24.70 -7.16
N LYS A 107 2.86 24.23 -8.36
CA LYS A 107 1.78 23.26 -8.54
C LYS A 107 2.14 21.90 -7.95
N TYR A 108 3.36 21.46 -8.16
CA TYR A 108 3.86 20.21 -7.58
C TYR A 108 3.88 20.28 -6.05
N GLU A 109 4.35 21.36 -5.46
CA GLU A 109 4.35 21.57 -4.01
C GLU A 109 2.91 21.52 -3.42
N GLU A 110 1.94 22.12 -4.10
CA GLU A 110 0.54 22.06 -3.67
C GLU A 110 -0.01 20.63 -3.73
N VAL A 111 0.29 19.88 -4.79
CA VAL A 111 -0.10 18.46 -4.88
C VAL A 111 0.56 17.63 -3.77
N LEU A 112 1.83 17.87 -3.48
CA LEU A 112 2.53 17.23 -2.35
C LEU A 112 1.87 17.57 -1.01
N ARG A 113 1.50 18.83 -0.80
CA ARG A 113 0.80 19.27 0.40
C ARG A 113 -0.53 18.52 0.56
N LEU A 114 -1.31 18.42 -0.51
CA LEU A 114 -2.57 17.68 -0.53
C LEU A 114 -2.36 16.20 -0.20
N LEU A 115 -1.43 15.54 -0.87
CA LEU A 115 -1.13 14.13 -0.65
C LEU A 115 -0.67 13.87 0.80
N LYS A 116 0.24 14.70 1.33
CA LYS A 116 0.72 14.58 2.71
C LYS A 116 -0.40 14.82 3.74
N SER A 117 -1.35 15.71 3.45
CA SER A 117 -2.48 16.00 4.32
C SER A 117 -3.64 15.01 4.19
N SER A 118 -3.62 14.14 3.17
CA SER A 118 -4.69 13.18 2.92
C SER A 118 -4.76 12.06 3.97
N GLY A 119 -3.70 11.87 4.73
CA GLY A 119 -3.60 10.84 5.75
C GLY A 119 -3.32 9.46 5.15
N LYS A 120 -3.70 8.40 5.87
CA LYS A 120 -3.49 7.03 5.42
C LYS A 120 -4.47 6.63 4.34
N TRP A 121 -3.98 5.82 3.40
CA TRP A 121 -4.74 5.19 2.33
C TRP A 121 -4.94 3.71 2.62
N PHE A 122 -5.87 3.08 1.94
CA PHE A 122 -5.92 1.63 1.93
C PHE A 122 -4.74 1.09 1.12
N PRO A 123 -3.96 0.14 1.67
CA PRO A 123 -2.88 -0.48 0.93
C PRO A 123 -3.40 -1.32 -0.23
N SER A 124 -2.56 -1.58 -1.19
CA SER A 124 -2.84 -2.58 -2.22
C SER A 124 -2.97 -3.96 -1.61
N VAL A 125 -3.80 -4.80 -2.25
CA VAL A 125 -3.96 -6.20 -1.86
C VAL A 125 -3.59 -7.10 -3.03
N GLN A 126 -2.66 -8.01 -2.79
CA GLN A 126 -2.25 -9.04 -3.73
C GLN A 126 -2.36 -10.42 -3.08
N SER A 127 -3.13 -11.32 -3.70
CA SER A 127 -3.37 -12.67 -3.15
C SER A 127 -3.86 -12.69 -1.70
N GLY A 128 -4.65 -11.68 -1.31
CA GLY A 128 -5.15 -11.53 0.06
C GLY A 128 -4.19 -10.82 1.03
N PHE A 129 -2.96 -10.48 0.60
CA PHE A 129 -1.97 -9.80 1.44
C PHE A 129 -1.94 -8.30 1.19
N CYS A 130 -1.80 -7.51 2.27
CA CYS A 130 -1.46 -6.11 2.16
C CYS A 130 -0.03 -5.97 1.63
N VAL A 131 0.13 -5.24 0.54
CA VAL A 131 1.43 -5.07 -0.12
C VAL A 131 1.73 -3.61 -0.36
N LYS A 132 3.02 -3.29 -0.39
CA LYS A 132 3.51 -1.98 -0.83
C LYS A 132 3.34 -1.86 -2.34
N SER A 133 2.83 -0.73 -2.80
CA SER A 133 2.63 -0.50 -4.23
C SER A 133 2.85 0.95 -4.64
N TYR A 134 3.07 1.14 -5.93
CA TYR A 134 3.02 2.46 -6.53
C TYR A 134 1.58 2.87 -6.85
N VAL A 135 1.31 4.16 -6.63
CA VAL A 135 0.09 4.83 -7.09
C VAL A 135 0.50 5.96 -8.03
N ARG A 136 -0.22 6.11 -9.12
CA ARG A 136 -0.06 7.22 -10.07
C ARG A 136 -1.36 8.00 -10.12
N LEU A 137 -1.27 9.30 -9.94
CA LEU A 137 -2.40 10.21 -10.03
C LEU A 137 -2.09 11.36 -10.97
N SER A 138 -3.11 11.80 -11.69
CA SER A 138 -3.11 13.03 -12.47
C SER A 138 -4.05 14.04 -11.84
N PHE A 139 -3.55 15.22 -11.55
CA PHE A 139 -4.32 16.34 -11.02
C PHE A 139 -4.53 17.34 -12.15
N GLU A 140 -5.76 17.49 -12.56
CA GLU A 140 -6.20 18.56 -13.46
C GLU A 140 -6.49 19.80 -12.60
N LEU A 141 -5.58 20.75 -12.61
CA LEU A 141 -5.58 21.92 -11.74
C LEU A 141 -6.07 23.16 -12.49
#